data_dc043ed8998bf6daeabbe02456c8132b
#
_entry.id   dc043ed8998bf6daeabbe02456c8132b
#
_cell.length_a   1.000
_cell.length_b   1.000
_cell.length_c   1.000
_cell.angle_alpha   90.00
_cell.angle_beta   90.00
_cell.angle_gamma   90.00
#
_symmetry.space_group_name_H-M   'P 1'
#
loop_
_entity.id
_entity.type
_entity.pdbx_description
1 polymer ?
#
loop_
_entity_poly.entity_id
_entity_poly.type
_entity_poly.pdbx_seq_one_letter_code
_entity_poly.pdbx_strand_id
1 'polypeptide(L)'
;MKKIIVIIVIVAVGIVSCSKTGKVNKKSKKRNIETVSKKPDILKISYEDYMKQRMEDAKKDVLPEDVTGQMLEVWKSEIAKLYNLLLVELSDKEREKLRVEQKEWENKVNTEPKEKKLEKTEKRAIEMAKRYDKIRKK
;
A
#
# COMPACT_ATOMS: atom_id res chain seq x y z
N MET A 1 -7.38 31.42 32.93
CA MET A 1 -6.53 31.51 31.74
C MET A 1 -5.45 30.44 31.89
N LYS A 2 -5.60 29.26 31.23
CA LYS A 2 -4.63 28.14 31.29
C LYS A 2 -3.76 28.20 30.04
N LYS A 3 -2.48 28.46 30.24
CA LYS A 3 -1.47 28.51 29.15
C LYS A 3 -1.13 27.09 28.72
N ILE A 4 -1.41 26.74 27.45
CA ILE A 4 -1.02 25.48 26.83
C ILE A 4 0.42 25.66 26.35
N ILE A 5 1.34 24.93 26.95
CA ILE A 5 2.75 24.87 26.54
C ILE A 5 2.84 23.78 25.47
N VAL A 6 3.10 24.20 24.23
CA VAL A 6 3.41 23.28 23.12
C VAL A 6 4.90 22.96 23.19
N ILE A 7 5.24 21.73 23.53
CA ILE A 7 6.63 21.24 23.51
C ILE A 7 6.90 20.69 22.12
N ILE A 8 7.70 21.42 21.35
CA ILE A 8 8.23 20.95 20.05
C ILE A 8 9.49 20.13 20.35
N VAL A 9 9.40 18.81 20.16
CA VAL A 9 10.57 17.92 20.24
C VAL A 9 11.25 17.90 18.86
N ILE A 10 12.36 18.58 18.75
CA ILE A 10 13.25 18.52 17.58
C ILE A 10 14.17 17.33 17.77
N VAL A 11 13.96 16.25 17.00
CA VAL A 11 14.88 15.12 16.92
C VAL A 11 15.98 15.47 15.93
N ALA A 12 17.15 15.84 16.46
CA ALA A 12 18.37 16.04 15.67
C ALA A 12 18.97 14.66 15.36
N VAL A 13 18.97 14.25 14.09
CA VAL A 13 19.67 13.06 13.62
C VAL A 13 21.14 13.42 13.42
N GLY A 14 22.00 13.00 14.33
CA GLY A 14 23.45 13.16 14.25
C GLY A 14 24.04 12.22 13.20
N ILE A 15 24.70 12.77 12.21
CA ILE A 15 25.51 12.04 11.24
C ILE A 15 26.89 11.79 11.89
N VAL A 16 27.16 10.54 12.27
CA VAL A 16 28.51 10.11 12.68
C VAL A 16 29.22 9.54 11.45
N SER A 17 30.13 10.35 10.92
CA SER A 17 31.13 9.92 9.94
C SER A 17 32.29 9.26 10.70
N CYS A 18 32.58 7.99 10.42
CA CYS A 18 33.81 7.34 10.86
C CYS A 18 34.41 6.52 9.74
N SER A 19 35.42 7.07 9.11
CA SER A 19 36.37 6.38 8.24
C SER A 19 37.32 5.53 9.09
N LYS A 20 37.50 4.24 8.76
CA LYS A 20 38.80 3.54 8.82
C LYS A 20 38.79 2.23 8.07
N THR A 21 39.75 2.15 7.19
CA THR A 21 40.32 1.03 6.42
C THR A 21 40.31 -0.33 7.13
N GLY A 22 39.83 -1.33 6.41
CA GLY A 22 40.04 -2.74 6.74
C GLY A 22 39.70 -3.61 5.52
N LYS A 23 40.75 -4.02 4.76
CA LYS A 23 40.63 -5.02 3.68
C LYS A 23 40.18 -6.34 4.30
N VAL A 24 38.96 -6.79 4.00
CA VAL A 24 38.56 -8.19 4.15
C VAL A 24 37.87 -8.62 2.87
N ASN A 25 38.56 -9.44 2.11
CA ASN A 25 38.03 -10.19 0.99
C ASN A 25 36.93 -11.14 1.51
N LYS A 26 35.65 -10.79 1.29
CA LYS A 26 34.55 -11.73 1.32
C LYS A 26 33.82 -11.62 0.00
N LYS A 27 34.01 -12.67 -0.85
CA LYS A 27 33.11 -12.98 -1.96
C LYS A 27 31.67 -13.04 -1.43
N SER A 28 31.00 -11.92 -1.34
CA SER A 28 29.57 -11.91 -1.15
C SER A 28 28.93 -12.17 -2.50
N LYS A 29 28.43 -13.40 -2.64
CA LYS A 29 27.51 -13.82 -3.68
C LYS A 29 26.41 -12.79 -3.78
N LYS A 30 26.51 -11.85 -4.73
CA LYS A 30 25.42 -10.93 -5.09
C LYS A 30 24.22 -11.81 -5.43
N ARG A 31 23.31 -11.98 -4.49
CA ARG A 31 21.95 -12.33 -4.83
C ARG A 31 21.41 -11.10 -5.57
N ASN A 32 21.35 -11.20 -6.88
CA ASN A 32 20.53 -10.33 -7.69
C ASN A 32 19.09 -10.51 -7.18
N ILE A 33 18.70 -9.67 -6.27
CA ILE A 33 17.29 -9.37 -6.07
C ILE A 33 16.95 -8.45 -7.23
N GLU A 34 16.83 -9.02 -8.41
CA GLU A 34 15.99 -8.48 -9.44
C GLU A 34 14.56 -8.60 -8.92
N THR A 35 14.17 -7.70 -8.03
CA THR A 35 12.79 -7.27 -7.96
C THR A 35 12.49 -6.58 -9.27
N VAL A 36 12.41 -7.41 -10.32
CA VAL A 36 11.74 -7.02 -11.54
C VAL A 36 10.30 -6.76 -11.11
N SER A 37 10.02 -5.50 -10.79
CA SER A 37 8.70 -4.94 -10.91
C SER A 37 8.33 -5.06 -12.39
N LYS A 38 8.09 -6.29 -12.84
CA LYS A 38 7.35 -6.52 -14.07
C LYS A 38 6.00 -5.88 -13.78
N LYS A 39 5.82 -4.67 -14.31
CA LYS A 39 4.48 -4.15 -14.57
C LYS A 39 3.74 -5.34 -15.16
N PRO A 40 2.75 -5.95 -14.46
CA PRO A 40 2.02 -7.05 -15.08
C PRO A 40 1.55 -6.52 -16.42
N ASP A 41 1.52 -7.38 -17.42
CA ASP A 41 0.97 -7.05 -18.73
C ASP A 41 -0.54 -6.89 -18.56
N ILE A 42 -0.91 -5.85 -17.82
CA ILE A 42 -2.27 -5.47 -17.35
C ILE A 42 -3.17 -5.17 -18.57
N LEU A 43 -2.60 -5.20 -19.77
CA LEU A 43 -3.33 -5.01 -21.03
C LEU A 43 -4.25 -6.19 -21.37
N LYS A 44 -4.06 -7.37 -20.78
CA LYS A 44 -4.79 -8.60 -21.16
C LYS A 44 -5.92 -8.97 -20.20
N ILE A 45 -5.85 -8.56 -18.96
CA ILE A 45 -6.86 -8.87 -17.93
C ILE A 45 -7.33 -7.59 -17.24
N SER A 46 -8.52 -7.61 -16.66
CA SER A 46 -8.98 -6.51 -15.81
C SER A 46 -8.14 -6.43 -14.54
N TYR A 47 -8.03 -5.24 -13.97
CA TYR A 47 -7.34 -5.08 -12.70
C TYR A 47 -8.10 -5.80 -11.56
N GLU A 48 -9.41 -5.86 -11.66
CA GLU A 48 -10.25 -6.65 -10.73
C GLU A 48 -9.88 -8.12 -10.75
N ASP A 49 -9.73 -8.74 -11.93
CA ASP A 49 -9.36 -10.16 -12.04
C ASP A 49 -7.94 -10.41 -11.57
N TYR A 50 -7.00 -9.52 -11.93
CA TYR A 50 -5.64 -9.56 -11.41
C TYR A 50 -5.61 -9.54 -9.88
N MET A 51 -6.39 -8.66 -9.25
CA MET A 51 -6.48 -8.59 -7.79
C MET A 51 -7.04 -9.86 -7.17
N LYS A 52 -8.12 -10.41 -7.73
CA LYS A 52 -8.70 -11.67 -7.23
C LYS A 52 -7.68 -12.80 -7.26
N GLN A 53 -6.96 -12.95 -8.37
CA GLN A 53 -5.91 -13.95 -8.50
C GLN A 53 -4.80 -13.74 -7.47
N ARG A 54 -4.32 -12.49 -7.32
CA ARG A 54 -3.30 -12.15 -6.34
C ARG A 54 -3.73 -12.45 -4.90
N MET A 55 -5.01 -12.24 -4.57
CA MET A 55 -5.52 -12.55 -3.24
C MET A 55 -5.60 -14.05 -2.97
N GLU A 56 -5.96 -14.84 -3.97
CA GLU A 56 -5.93 -16.30 -3.85
C GLU A 56 -4.49 -16.81 -3.66
N ASP A 57 -3.51 -16.20 -4.34
CA ASP A 57 -2.12 -16.56 -4.13
C ASP A 57 -1.62 -16.11 -2.75
N ALA A 58 -1.96 -14.90 -2.32
CA ALA A 58 -1.58 -14.41 -1.00
C ALA A 58 -2.13 -15.29 0.15
N LYS A 59 -3.33 -15.85 0.02
CA LYS A 59 -3.91 -16.77 1.01
C LYS A 59 -3.06 -18.02 1.25
N LYS A 60 -2.29 -18.46 0.25
CA LYS A 60 -1.42 -19.64 0.36
C LYS A 60 -0.17 -19.37 1.21
N ASP A 61 0.26 -18.10 1.27
CA ASP A 61 1.48 -17.66 1.92
C ASP A 61 1.23 -17.09 3.34
N VAL A 62 -0.04 -17.00 3.74
CA VAL A 62 -0.44 -16.45 5.04
C VAL A 62 -0.22 -17.48 6.15
N LEU A 63 0.42 -17.05 7.25
CA LEU A 63 0.63 -17.87 8.43
C LEU A 63 -0.68 -18.07 9.20
N PRO A 64 -0.95 -19.29 9.72
CA PRO A 64 -2.22 -19.60 10.39
C PRO A 64 -2.51 -18.73 11.62
N GLU A 65 -1.48 -18.21 12.29
CA GLU A 65 -1.61 -17.50 13.57
C GLU A 65 -2.34 -16.15 13.45
N ASP A 66 -2.25 -15.48 12.29
CA ASP A 66 -2.89 -14.18 12.06
C ASP A 66 -3.32 -13.96 10.61
N VAL A 67 -4.15 -14.85 10.11
CA VAL A 67 -4.67 -14.77 8.72
C VAL A 67 -5.35 -13.43 8.45
N THR A 68 -6.24 -13.00 9.35
CA THR A 68 -7.00 -11.75 9.19
C THR A 68 -6.08 -10.52 9.11
N GLY A 69 -5.06 -10.45 9.98
CA GLY A 69 -4.13 -9.33 9.97
C GLY A 69 -3.28 -9.28 8.72
N GLN A 70 -2.71 -10.41 8.32
CA GLN A 70 -1.87 -10.49 7.14
C GLN A 70 -2.66 -10.17 5.86
N MET A 71 -3.86 -10.71 5.72
CA MET A 71 -4.74 -10.39 4.59
C MET A 71 -5.16 -8.92 4.57
N LEU A 72 -5.39 -8.32 5.74
CA LEU A 72 -5.69 -6.90 5.84
C LEU A 72 -4.54 -6.03 5.30
N GLU A 73 -3.29 -6.36 5.62
CA GLU A 73 -2.13 -5.63 5.11
C GLU A 73 -1.94 -5.81 3.58
N VAL A 74 -2.21 -7.01 3.05
CA VAL A 74 -2.20 -7.24 1.61
C VAL A 74 -3.23 -6.35 0.91
N TRP A 75 -4.47 -6.32 1.38
CA TRP A 75 -5.53 -5.49 0.82
C TRP A 75 -5.24 -3.99 0.92
N LYS A 76 -4.69 -3.51 2.04
CA LYS A 76 -4.25 -2.12 2.19
C LYS A 76 -3.17 -1.74 1.17
N SER A 77 -2.22 -2.64 0.94
CA SER A 77 -1.18 -2.44 -0.07
C SER A 77 -1.78 -2.30 -1.48
N GLU A 78 -2.77 -3.12 -1.83
CA GLU A 78 -3.44 -3.01 -3.12
C GLU A 78 -4.28 -1.73 -3.25
N ILE A 79 -4.96 -1.30 -2.19
CA ILE A 79 -5.65 0.01 -2.16
C ILE A 79 -4.67 1.15 -2.44
N ALA A 80 -3.49 1.15 -1.79
CA ALA A 80 -2.49 2.19 -1.99
C ALA A 80 -1.99 2.24 -3.44
N LYS A 81 -1.78 1.09 -4.08
CA LYS A 81 -1.40 1.01 -5.49
C LYS A 81 -2.50 1.56 -6.40
N LEU A 82 -3.73 1.11 -6.20
CA LEU A 82 -4.89 1.56 -6.98
C LEU A 82 -5.15 3.05 -6.81
N TYR A 83 -5.01 3.56 -5.59
CA TYR A 83 -5.13 4.98 -5.31
C TYR A 83 -4.15 5.80 -6.15
N ASN A 84 -2.87 5.41 -6.17
CA ASN A 84 -1.86 6.07 -6.96
C ASN A 84 -2.13 5.96 -8.48
N LEU A 85 -2.56 4.79 -8.96
CA LEU A 85 -2.94 4.61 -10.38
C LEU A 85 -4.10 5.51 -10.76
N LEU A 86 -5.13 5.59 -9.92
CA LEU A 86 -6.28 6.48 -10.16
C LEU A 86 -5.88 7.95 -10.14
N LEU A 87 -4.98 8.38 -9.24
CA LEU A 87 -4.50 9.76 -9.21
C LEU A 87 -3.78 10.17 -10.50
N VAL A 88 -3.13 9.24 -11.19
CA VAL A 88 -2.48 9.51 -12.49
C VAL A 88 -3.53 9.72 -13.60
N GLU A 89 -4.57 8.91 -13.62
CA GLU A 89 -5.56 8.89 -14.71
C GLU A 89 -6.69 9.94 -14.57
N LEU A 90 -6.94 10.43 -13.36
CA LEU A 90 -8.06 11.33 -13.06
C LEU A 90 -7.71 12.81 -13.32
N SER A 91 -8.71 13.61 -13.67
CA SER A 91 -8.63 15.08 -13.68
C SER A 91 -8.44 15.64 -12.27
N ASP A 92 -7.96 16.88 -12.14
CA ASP A 92 -7.68 17.51 -10.85
C ASP A 92 -8.92 17.54 -9.93
N LYS A 93 -10.10 17.82 -10.50
CA LYS A 93 -11.36 17.82 -9.75
C LYS A 93 -11.71 16.42 -9.23
N GLU A 94 -11.48 15.39 -10.03
CA GLU A 94 -11.76 14.00 -9.63
C GLU A 94 -10.71 13.49 -8.65
N ARG A 95 -9.45 13.93 -8.76
CA ARG A 95 -8.40 13.64 -7.78
C ARG A 95 -8.76 14.16 -6.40
N GLU A 96 -9.22 15.42 -6.33
CA GLU A 96 -9.61 15.99 -5.05
C GLU A 96 -10.80 15.25 -4.42
N LYS A 97 -11.79 14.91 -5.24
CA LYS A 97 -12.90 14.06 -4.80
C LYS A 97 -12.41 12.70 -4.27
N LEU A 98 -11.49 12.04 -4.99
CA LEU A 98 -10.92 10.76 -4.55
C LEU A 98 -10.18 10.88 -3.22
N ARG A 99 -9.44 11.98 -2.99
CA ARG A 99 -8.73 12.25 -1.73
C ARG A 99 -9.71 12.35 -0.56
N VAL A 100 -10.77 13.09 -0.73
CA VAL A 100 -11.82 13.23 0.30
C VAL A 100 -12.49 11.89 0.58
N GLU A 101 -12.93 11.18 -0.47
CA GLU A 101 -13.54 9.85 -0.35
C GLU A 101 -12.63 8.86 0.39
N GLN A 102 -11.34 8.86 0.07
CA GLN A 102 -10.38 7.94 0.69
C GLN A 102 -10.19 8.27 2.18
N LYS A 103 -10.04 9.54 2.52
CA LYS A 103 -9.88 10.00 3.91
C LYS A 103 -11.10 9.66 4.77
N GLU A 104 -12.30 9.89 4.23
CA GLU A 104 -13.55 9.55 4.92
C GLU A 104 -13.68 8.04 5.14
N TRP A 105 -13.33 7.26 4.13
CA TRP A 105 -13.34 5.80 4.23
C TRP A 105 -12.34 5.31 5.28
N GLU A 106 -11.10 5.80 5.29
CA GLU A 106 -10.08 5.47 6.28
C GLU A 106 -10.54 5.77 7.71
N ASN A 107 -11.12 6.93 7.92
CA ASN A 107 -11.65 7.32 9.23
C ASN A 107 -12.74 6.34 9.71
N LYS A 108 -13.64 5.93 8.83
CA LYS A 108 -14.71 4.98 9.16
C LYS A 108 -14.17 3.56 9.41
N VAL A 109 -13.27 3.08 8.55
CA VAL A 109 -12.77 1.70 8.65
C VAL A 109 -11.84 1.52 9.85
N ASN A 110 -11.13 2.57 10.27
CA ASN A 110 -10.20 2.48 11.40
C ASN A 110 -10.89 2.22 12.75
N THR A 111 -12.15 2.59 12.88
CA THR A 111 -12.96 2.35 14.10
C THR A 111 -13.60 0.96 14.15
N GLU A 112 -13.53 0.19 13.08
CA GLU A 112 -14.18 -1.13 13.00
C GLU A 112 -13.34 -2.24 13.67
N PRO A 113 -14.01 -3.30 14.15
CA PRO A 113 -13.34 -4.54 14.55
C PRO A 113 -12.55 -5.15 13.38
N LYS A 114 -11.52 -5.97 13.69
CA LYS A 114 -10.53 -6.48 12.72
C LYS A 114 -11.18 -7.23 11.54
N GLU A 115 -12.17 -8.07 11.80
CA GLU A 115 -12.88 -8.87 10.78
C GLU A 115 -13.69 -7.97 9.84
N LYS A 116 -14.47 -7.03 10.40
CA LYS A 116 -15.22 -6.05 9.60
C LYS A 116 -14.30 -5.10 8.83
N LYS A 117 -13.16 -4.78 9.43
CA LYS A 117 -12.12 -3.99 8.76
C LYS A 117 -11.61 -4.71 7.53
N LEU A 118 -11.33 -6.01 7.61
CA LEU A 118 -10.91 -6.81 6.46
C LEU A 118 -11.95 -6.80 5.35
N GLU A 119 -13.21 -7.12 5.66
CA GLU A 119 -14.32 -7.13 4.69
C GLU A 119 -14.47 -5.76 3.98
N LYS A 120 -14.46 -4.66 4.75
CA LYS A 120 -14.60 -3.30 4.19
C LYS A 120 -13.38 -2.91 3.34
N THR A 121 -12.19 -3.37 3.71
CA THR A 121 -10.96 -3.10 2.97
C THR A 121 -10.96 -3.85 1.64
N GLU A 122 -11.34 -5.12 1.63
CA GLU A 122 -11.54 -5.91 0.43
C GLU A 122 -12.54 -5.26 -0.52
N LYS A 123 -13.73 -4.91 -0.01
CA LYS A 123 -14.77 -4.24 -0.80
C LYS A 123 -14.26 -2.94 -1.42
N ARG A 124 -13.56 -2.12 -0.66
CA ARG A 124 -12.98 -0.85 -1.15
C ARG A 124 -11.96 -1.09 -2.26
N ALA A 125 -11.09 -2.07 -2.10
CA ALA A 125 -10.10 -2.40 -3.11
C ALA A 125 -10.76 -2.83 -4.44
N ILE A 126 -11.78 -3.68 -4.38
CA ILE A 126 -12.53 -4.11 -5.56
C ILE A 126 -13.26 -2.93 -6.24
N GLU A 127 -13.88 -2.04 -5.47
CA GLU A 127 -14.53 -0.82 -6.01
C GLU A 127 -13.51 0.07 -6.75
N MET A 128 -12.33 0.25 -6.19
CA MET A 128 -11.27 1.05 -6.81
C MET A 128 -10.73 0.38 -8.08
N ALA A 129 -10.58 -0.96 -8.09
CA ALA A 129 -10.18 -1.71 -9.27
C ALA A 129 -11.18 -1.56 -10.42
N LYS A 130 -12.48 -1.70 -10.14
CA LYS A 130 -13.55 -1.47 -11.13
C LYS A 130 -13.53 -0.05 -11.68
N ARG A 131 -13.30 0.94 -10.81
CA ARG A 131 -13.19 2.34 -11.22
C ARG A 131 -11.99 2.55 -12.16
N TYR A 132 -10.85 1.97 -11.86
CA TYR A 132 -9.66 2.02 -12.68
C TYR A 132 -9.86 1.33 -14.04
N ASP A 133 -10.42 0.13 -14.06
CA ASP A 133 -10.73 -0.60 -15.30
C ASP A 133 -11.70 0.18 -16.20
N LYS A 134 -12.69 0.86 -15.62
CA LYS A 134 -13.64 1.70 -16.37
C LYS A 134 -12.96 2.91 -17.03
N ILE A 135 -11.95 3.50 -16.38
CA ILE A 135 -11.20 4.64 -16.94
C ILE A 135 -10.33 4.17 -18.10
N ARG A 136 -9.68 3.02 -17.97
CA ARG A 136 -8.79 2.47 -19.00
C ARG A 136 -9.49 2.00 -20.29
N LYS A 137 -10.78 1.72 -20.21
CA LYS A 137 -11.59 1.29 -21.37
C LYS A 137 -12.13 2.46 -22.20
N LYS A 138 -11.91 3.68 -21.78
CA LYS A 138 -12.29 4.90 -22.53
C LYS A 138 -11.17 5.33 -23.47
#